data_f872b8daa0789e983e35e28628cc6bb7
#
_entry.id   f872b8daa0789e983e35e28628cc6bb7
#
_cell.length_a   1.000
_cell.length_b   1.000
_cell.length_c   1.000
_cell.angle_alpha   90.00
_cell.angle_beta   90.00
_cell.angle_gamma   90.00
#
_symmetry.space_group_name_H-M   'P 1'
#
loop_
_entity.id
_entity.type
_entity.pdbx_description
1 polymer ?
#
loop_
_entity_poly.entity_id
_entity_poly.type
_entity_poly.pdbx_seq_one_letter_code
_entity_poly.pdbx_strand_id
1 'polypeptide(L)'
;MERSLRAARVATFVYFILDGTLMGLWLVQIPAVEARVGISHATLGSLLVLLGLGAFIGMQVAGRLADRLGTRVVVPAAGVLCSATLVLPGIAREPWALAGALLLFGFGNGCLDVSMNAHAVHVEKAYNRNIMSAFHATFSIGGVIAALVGARATSAGMSPAETLGIAGAVGIVIALVPARSLLASTPTDPASSPESVVVESPGEQVARRRTVVPRRIWILAALALMCMLCEGVANDWSALEAKNILGAPAATASYAYGTYAATMTIGRLLADRVSRRFGPAAVLRYGAATGAVGLTIVAFSPWIWLTLIGWAVFGLGLSGCVPQLFSAAGHTDPAAAGANVSRVAGLGYLGMLAGPALIGWMTRVMGLNHTFLLPALLLVVAAVAAGILRTGSGRWSEPGPGSDPKSASESELARRP
;
A
#
# COMPACT_ATOMS: atom_id res chain seq x y z
N MET A 1 -25.52 -15.09 -13.39
CA MET A 1 -24.35 -15.23 -12.48
C MET A 1 -23.09 -14.55 -13.04
N GLU A 2 -22.64 -14.85 -14.25
CA GLU A 2 -21.42 -14.20 -14.82
C GLU A 2 -21.51 -12.67 -14.96
N ARG A 3 -22.66 -12.10 -15.38
CA ARG A 3 -22.82 -10.65 -15.55
C ARG A 3 -22.72 -9.91 -14.20
N SER A 4 -23.30 -10.44 -13.13
CA SER A 4 -23.23 -9.84 -11.80
C SER A 4 -21.80 -9.89 -11.22
N LEU A 5 -21.09 -10.98 -11.47
CA LEU A 5 -19.71 -11.12 -11.02
C LEU A 5 -18.74 -10.18 -11.76
N ARG A 6 -18.92 -10.00 -13.09
CA ARG A 6 -18.18 -9.01 -13.88
C ARG A 6 -18.44 -7.58 -13.39
N ALA A 7 -19.71 -7.25 -13.10
CA ALA A 7 -20.08 -5.94 -12.57
C ALA A 7 -19.43 -5.68 -11.20
N ALA A 8 -19.42 -6.67 -10.32
CA ALA A 8 -18.76 -6.58 -9.00
C ALA A 8 -17.25 -6.36 -9.12
N ARG A 9 -16.57 -7.06 -10.03
CA ARG A 9 -15.15 -6.85 -10.29
C ARG A 9 -14.87 -5.44 -10.79
N VAL A 10 -15.66 -4.93 -11.74
CA VAL A 10 -15.51 -3.56 -12.25
C VAL A 10 -15.75 -2.55 -11.12
N ALA A 11 -16.80 -2.74 -10.32
CA ALA A 11 -17.07 -1.91 -9.16
C ALA A 11 -15.88 -1.87 -8.19
N THR A 12 -15.26 -3.02 -7.91
CA THR A 12 -14.08 -3.09 -7.05
C THR A 12 -12.91 -2.30 -7.63
N PHE A 13 -12.62 -2.43 -8.94
CA PHE A 13 -11.61 -1.60 -9.61
C PHE A 13 -11.89 -0.10 -9.46
N VAL A 14 -13.15 0.32 -9.57
CA VAL A 14 -13.54 1.73 -9.41
C VAL A 14 -13.21 2.23 -8.00
N TYR A 15 -13.46 1.45 -6.94
CA TYR A 15 -13.10 1.87 -5.57
C TYR A 15 -11.59 1.96 -5.36
N PHE A 16 -10.80 1.06 -5.92
CA PHE A 16 -9.34 1.16 -5.84
C PHE A 16 -8.80 2.38 -6.60
N ILE A 17 -9.34 2.70 -7.79
CA ILE A 17 -8.99 3.93 -8.52
C ILE A 17 -9.41 5.15 -7.71
N LEU A 18 -10.62 5.14 -7.14
CA LEU A 18 -11.13 6.24 -6.33
C LEU A 18 -10.21 6.52 -5.15
N ASP A 19 -9.88 5.51 -4.36
CA ASP A 19 -9.04 5.66 -3.17
C ASP A 19 -7.64 6.18 -3.52
N GLY A 20 -7.00 5.59 -4.54
CA GLY A 20 -5.72 6.07 -5.05
C GLY A 20 -5.76 7.50 -5.58
N THR A 21 -6.91 7.91 -6.18
CA THR A 21 -7.08 9.30 -6.67
C THR A 21 -7.28 10.27 -5.53
N LEU A 22 -8.10 9.95 -4.52
CA LEU A 22 -8.35 10.82 -3.37
C LEU A 22 -7.07 11.02 -2.56
N MET A 23 -6.37 9.92 -2.25
CA MET A 23 -5.10 9.98 -1.52
C MET A 23 -4.03 10.73 -2.32
N GLY A 24 -3.88 10.42 -3.62
CA GLY A 24 -2.91 11.08 -4.49
C GLY A 24 -3.18 12.59 -4.64
N LEU A 25 -4.44 13.02 -4.71
CA LEU A 25 -4.79 14.45 -4.75
C LEU A 25 -4.39 15.18 -3.46
N TRP A 26 -4.57 14.55 -2.30
CA TRP A 26 -4.04 15.07 -1.06
C TRP A 26 -2.51 15.23 -1.17
N LEU A 27 -1.78 14.18 -1.57
CA LEU A 27 -0.32 14.19 -1.63
C LEU A 27 0.24 15.31 -2.54
N VAL A 28 -0.36 15.54 -3.71
CA VAL A 28 0.09 16.61 -4.62
C VAL A 28 -0.31 18.00 -4.15
N GLN A 29 -1.26 18.13 -3.22
CA GLN A 29 -1.67 19.41 -2.64
C GLN A 29 -0.94 19.76 -1.34
N ILE A 30 -0.16 18.85 -0.75
CA ILE A 30 0.62 19.08 0.48
C ILE A 30 1.42 20.39 0.41
N PRO A 31 2.19 20.69 -0.67
CA PRO A 31 2.99 21.91 -0.72
C PRO A 31 2.17 23.21 -0.70
N ALA A 32 0.96 23.16 -1.25
CA ALA A 32 0.06 24.33 -1.27
C ALA A 32 -0.63 24.51 0.08
N VAL A 33 -1.01 23.43 0.76
CA VAL A 33 -1.61 23.46 2.09
C VAL A 33 -0.58 23.89 3.13
N GLU A 34 0.65 23.35 3.10
CA GLU A 34 1.75 23.75 3.99
C GLU A 34 2.03 25.26 3.90
N ALA A 35 2.16 25.79 2.68
CA ALA A 35 2.40 27.21 2.45
C ALA A 35 1.22 28.09 2.93
N ARG A 36 -0.03 27.62 2.78
CA ARG A 36 -1.22 28.34 3.24
C ARG A 36 -1.30 28.43 4.76
N VAL A 37 -1.03 27.29 5.44
CA VAL A 37 -1.08 27.20 6.91
C VAL A 37 0.14 27.87 7.55
N GLY A 38 1.23 28.05 6.79
CA GLY A 38 2.47 28.69 7.26
C GLY A 38 3.24 27.85 8.28
N ILE A 39 3.21 26.54 8.13
CA ILE A 39 3.90 25.59 9.04
C ILE A 39 5.26 25.16 8.49
N SER A 40 6.14 24.74 9.38
CA SER A 40 7.43 24.14 9.00
C SER A 40 7.27 22.68 8.55
N HIS A 41 8.24 22.18 7.78
CA HIS A 41 8.31 20.75 7.41
C HIS A 41 8.28 19.82 8.62
N ALA A 42 8.92 20.21 9.73
CA ALA A 42 8.90 19.43 10.96
C ALA A 42 7.50 19.36 11.58
N THR A 43 6.75 20.47 11.55
CA THR A 43 5.35 20.49 11.99
C THR A 43 4.48 19.66 11.06
N LEU A 44 4.64 19.82 9.74
CA LEU A 44 3.93 19.02 8.75
C LEU A 44 4.17 17.52 8.97
N GLY A 45 5.43 17.07 9.10
CA GLY A 45 5.76 15.68 9.37
C GLY A 45 5.07 15.12 10.62
N SER A 46 4.97 15.94 11.68
CA SER A 46 4.24 15.56 12.91
C SER A 46 2.73 15.46 12.67
N LEU A 47 2.15 16.33 11.83
CA LEU A 47 0.73 16.30 11.49
C LEU A 47 0.37 15.12 10.59
N LEU A 48 1.27 14.69 9.71
CA LEU A 48 1.07 13.50 8.86
C LEU A 48 0.96 12.20 9.68
N VAL A 49 1.56 12.15 10.88
CA VAL A 49 1.33 11.04 11.83
C VAL A 49 -0.16 10.94 12.22
N LEU A 50 -0.87 12.07 12.34
CA LEU A 50 -2.29 12.07 12.67
C LEU A 50 -3.16 11.51 11.53
N LEU A 51 -2.77 11.74 10.27
CA LEU A 51 -3.41 11.09 9.12
C LEU A 51 -3.29 9.57 9.23
N GLY A 52 -2.08 9.07 9.51
CA GLY A 52 -1.84 7.65 9.70
C GLY A 52 -2.57 7.07 10.92
N LEU A 53 -2.62 7.80 12.04
CA LEU A 53 -3.38 7.39 13.23
C LEU A 53 -4.88 7.32 12.91
N GLY A 54 -5.40 8.31 12.20
CA GLY A 54 -6.78 8.30 11.71
C GLY A 54 -7.06 7.06 10.86
N ALA A 55 -6.18 6.77 9.89
CA ALA A 55 -6.31 5.59 9.03
C ALA A 55 -6.32 4.29 9.84
N PHE A 56 -5.40 4.14 10.80
CA PHE A 56 -5.36 2.98 11.68
C PHE A 56 -6.68 2.78 12.45
N ILE A 57 -7.22 3.85 13.04
CA ILE A 57 -8.50 3.80 13.77
C ILE A 57 -9.65 3.45 12.80
N GLY A 58 -9.66 4.06 11.61
CA GLY A 58 -10.63 3.81 10.55
C GLY A 58 -10.65 2.35 10.11
N MET A 59 -9.46 1.75 9.89
CA MET A 59 -9.33 0.33 9.56
C MET A 59 -9.95 -0.57 10.62
N GLN A 60 -9.71 -0.29 11.92
CA GLN A 60 -10.26 -1.09 13.01
C GLN A 60 -11.79 -0.99 13.10
N VAL A 61 -12.33 0.21 12.86
CA VAL A 61 -13.78 0.45 12.89
C VAL A 61 -14.46 -0.20 11.70
N ALA A 62 -13.96 0.06 10.48
CA ALA A 62 -14.58 -0.44 9.26
C ALA A 62 -14.44 -1.96 9.11
N GLY A 63 -13.37 -2.57 9.61
CA GLY A 63 -13.23 -4.03 9.65
C GLY A 63 -14.39 -4.66 10.44
N ARG A 64 -14.65 -4.19 11.68
CA ARG A 64 -15.76 -4.67 12.50
C ARG A 64 -17.14 -4.39 11.90
N LEU A 65 -17.30 -3.24 11.23
CA LEU A 65 -18.53 -2.90 10.53
C LEU A 65 -18.75 -3.79 9.31
N ALA A 66 -17.69 -4.10 8.55
CA ALA A 66 -17.75 -5.00 7.40
C ALA A 66 -18.17 -6.42 7.79
N ASP A 67 -17.70 -6.91 8.95
CA ASP A 67 -18.11 -8.21 9.49
C ASP A 67 -19.61 -8.23 9.88
N ARG A 68 -20.13 -7.11 10.42
CA ARG A 68 -21.52 -7.03 10.90
C ARG A 68 -22.53 -6.66 9.82
N LEU A 69 -22.21 -5.68 8.98
CA LEU A 69 -23.12 -5.08 8.00
C LEU A 69 -22.87 -5.58 6.57
N GLY A 70 -21.74 -6.27 6.37
CA GLY A 70 -21.29 -6.70 5.06
C GLY A 70 -20.54 -5.61 4.27
N THR A 71 -19.58 -6.01 3.46
CA THR A 71 -18.75 -5.10 2.67
C THR A 71 -19.55 -4.29 1.64
N ARG A 72 -20.69 -4.83 1.17
CA ARG A 72 -21.58 -4.12 0.22
C ARG A 72 -22.15 -2.80 0.77
N VAL A 73 -22.29 -2.68 2.09
CA VAL A 73 -22.76 -1.45 2.75
C VAL A 73 -21.58 -0.57 3.16
N VAL A 74 -20.54 -1.19 3.73
CA VAL A 74 -19.43 -0.44 4.34
C VAL A 74 -18.54 0.21 3.28
N VAL A 75 -18.28 -0.45 2.15
CA VAL A 75 -17.42 0.12 1.08
C VAL A 75 -17.96 1.44 0.52
N PRO A 76 -19.23 1.54 0.07
CA PRO A 76 -19.77 2.82 -0.39
C PRO A 76 -19.81 3.88 0.69
N ALA A 77 -20.19 3.53 1.92
CA ALA A 77 -20.23 4.46 3.05
C ALA A 77 -18.84 5.02 3.36
N ALA A 78 -17.82 4.16 3.36
CA ALA A 78 -16.43 4.58 3.55
C ALA A 78 -15.92 5.43 2.38
N GLY A 79 -16.29 5.09 1.13
CA GLY A 79 -15.98 5.89 -0.05
C GLY A 79 -16.56 7.30 0.02
N VAL A 80 -17.82 7.42 0.44
CA VAL A 80 -18.46 8.72 0.68
C VAL A 80 -17.77 9.49 1.80
N LEU A 81 -17.46 8.84 2.92
CA LEU A 81 -16.79 9.46 4.05
C LEU A 81 -15.39 9.97 3.67
N CYS A 82 -14.57 9.15 3.02
CA CYS A 82 -13.24 9.53 2.55
C CYS A 82 -13.32 10.71 1.59
N SER A 83 -14.23 10.66 0.62
CA SER A 83 -14.45 11.74 -0.34
C SER A 83 -14.90 13.04 0.32
N ALA A 84 -15.83 12.97 1.28
CA ALA A 84 -16.35 14.13 1.98
C ALA A 84 -15.30 14.78 2.89
N THR A 85 -14.44 14.00 3.52
CA THR A 85 -13.38 14.53 4.40
C THR A 85 -12.17 15.06 3.66
N LEU A 86 -12.00 14.75 2.37
CA LEU A 86 -10.88 15.22 1.55
C LEU A 86 -10.78 16.75 1.46
N VAL A 87 -11.89 17.46 1.46
CA VAL A 87 -11.88 18.92 1.41
C VAL A 87 -11.29 19.58 2.65
N LEU A 88 -11.37 18.92 3.82
CA LEU A 88 -11.00 19.50 5.11
C LEU A 88 -9.55 19.99 5.17
N PRO A 89 -8.52 19.24 4.75
CA PRO A 89 -7.15 19.77 4.67
C PRO A 89 -7.03 20.97 3.73
N GLY A 90 -7.84 21.01 2.66
CA GLY A 90 -7.84 22.09 1.68
C GLY A 90 -8.40 23.41 2.22
N ILE A 91 -9.29 23.39 3.20
CA ILE A 91 -9.87 24.60 3.81
C ILE A 91 -9.16 25.03 5.11
N ALA A 92 -8.32 24.16 5.68
CA ALA A 92 -7.59 24.47 6.90
C ALA A 92 -6.67 25.69 6.72
N ARG A 93 -6.66 26.59 7.72
CA ARG A 93 -5.81 27.79 7.75
C ARG A 93 -4.91 27.82 8.98
N GLU A 94 -5.18 27.00 9.98
CA GLU A 94 -4.47 26.94 11.23
C GLU A 94 -3.92 25.52 11.45
N PRO A 95 -2.77 25.35 12.13
CA PRO A 95 -2.17 24.04 12.36
C PRO A 95 -3.11 23.04 13.08
N TRP A 96 -3.88 23.50 14.07
CA TRP A 96 -4.83 22.66 14.83
C TRP A 96 -6.02 22.22 13.95
N ALA A 97 -6.48 23.09 13.03
CA ALA A 97 -7.54 22.74 12.08
C ALA A 97 -7.04 21.70 11.07
N LEU A 98 -5.78 21.86 10.60
CA LEU A 98 -5.14 20.87 9.73
C LEU A 98 -4.94 19.53 10.46
N ALA A 99 -4.58 19.55 11.75
CA ALA A 99 -4.45 18.35 12.58
C ALA A 99 -5.75 17.55 12.61
N GLY A 100 -6.88 18.20 12.94
CA GLY A 100 -8.20 17.58 12.94
C GLY A 100 -8.65 17.11 11.55
N ALA A 101 -8.36 17.91 10.51
CA ALA A 101 -8.65 17.57 9.12
C ALA A 101 -7.92 16.30 8.66
N LEU A 102 -6.63 16.19 8.96
CA LEU A 102 -5.81 15.02 8.61
C LEU A 102 -6.25 13.76 9.37
N LEU A 103 -6.59 13.89 10.65
CA LEU A 103 -7.11 12.78 11.43
C LEU A 103 -8.43 12.24 10.85
N LEU A 104 -9.35 13.14 10.48
CA LEU A 104 -10.65 12.77 9.91
C LEU A 104 -10.52 12.21 8.48
N PHE A 105 -9.68 12.82 7.64
CA PHE A 105 -9.42 12.33 6.29
C PHE A 105 -8.74 10.95 6.35
N GLY A 106 -7.73 10.81 7.22
CA GLY A 106 -7.07 9.53 7.47
C GLY A 106 -8.07 8.47 7.93
N PHE A 107 -8.98 8.80 8.85
CA PHE A 107 -10.03 7.89 9.30
C PHE A 107 -10.92 7.41 8.14
N GLY A 108 -11.37 8.33 7.28
CA GLY A 108 -12.16 8.00 6.08
C GLY A 108 -11.38 7.11 5.10
N ASN A 109 -10.11 7.45 4.86
CA ASN A 109 -9.22 6.66 4.00
C ASN A 109 -9.00 5.24 4.53
N GLY A 110 -8.69 5.08 5.82
CA GLY A 110 -8.53 3.76 6.44
C GLY A 110 -9.80 2.93 6.43
N CYS A 111 -10.98 3.56 6.58
CA CYS A 111 -12.26 2.87 6.43
C CYS A 111 -12.44 2.32 5.01
N LEU A 112 -12.11 3.13 3.98
CA LEU A 112 -12.24 2.72 2.59
C LEU A 112 -11.22 1.63 2.25
N ASP A 113 -9.96 1.82 2.61
CA ASP A 113 -8.88 0.88 2.31
C ASP A 113 -9.21 -0.54 2.83
N VAL A 114 -9.49 -0.69 4.12
CA VAL A 114 -9.74 -2.02 4.68
C VAL A 114 -11.03 -2.65 4.13
N SER A 115 -12.09 -1.87 3.95
CA SER A 115 -13.38 -2.41 3.49
C SER A 115 -13.34 -2.81 2.01
N MET A 116 -12.69 -2.03 1.14
CA MET A 116 -12.55 -2.38 -0.29
C MET A 116 -11.63 -3.59 -0.48
N ASN A 117 -10.56 -3.71 0.32
CA ASN A 117 -9.68 -4.88 0.32
C ASN A 117 -10.41 -6.14 0.77
N ALA A 118 -11.21 -6.07 1.84
CA ALA A 118 -12.07 -7.17 2.27
C ALA A 118 -13.06 -7.58 1.15
N HIS A 119 -13.67 -6.61 0.47
CA HIS A 119 -14.55 -6.88 -0.68
C HIS A 119 -13.78 -7.50 -1.87
N ALA A 120 -12.58 -7.03 -2.15
CA ALA A 120 -11.71 -7.57 -3.20
C ALA A 120 -11.41 -9.06 -2.99
N VAL A 121 -11.18 -9.50 -1.74
CA VAL A 121 -11.02 -10.92 -1.38
C VAL A 121 -12.28 -11.72 -1.70
N HIS A 122 -13.49 -11.19 -1.43
CA HIS A 122 -14.73 -11.87 -1.80
C HIS A 122 -14.87 -12.04 -3.32
N VAL A 123 -14.53 -10.99 -4.08
CA VAL A 123 -14.57 -11.03 -5.55
C VAL A 123 -13.52 -12.02 -6.07
N GLU A 124 -12.31 -12.04 -5.53
CA GLU A 124 -11.24 -12.96 -5.92
C GLU A 124 -11.65 -14.41 -5.70
N LYS A 125 -12.21 -14.73 -4.53
CA LYS A 125 -12.75 -16.07 -4.23
C LYS A 125 -13.84 -16.47 -5.20
N ALA A 126 -14.78 -15.56 -5.52
CA ALA A 126 -15.88 -15.82 -6.45
C ALA A 126 -15.40 -16.03 -7.90
N TYR A 127 -14.28 -15.42 -8.28
CA TYR A 127 -13.63 -15.61 -9.59
C TYR A 127 -12.76 -16.85 -9.67
N ASN A 128 -12.39 -17.44 -8.53
CA ASN A 128 -11.42 -18.52 -8.44
C ASN A 128 -10.10 -18.23 -9.19
N ARG A 129 -9.64 -16.98 -9.11
CA ARG A 129 -8.42 -16.48 -9.79
C ARG A 129 -7.78 -15.38 -8.95
N ASN A 130 -6.45 -15.39 -8.86
CA ASN A 130 -5.69 -14.33 -8.19
C ASN A 130 -5.76 -13.03 -9.01
N ILE A 131 -6.53 -12.06 -8.54
CA ILE A 131 -6.73 -10.74 -9.16
C ILE A 131 -6.42 -9.58 -8.21
N MET A 132 -6.00 -9.85 -6.98
CA MET A 132 -5.69 -8.84 -5.98
C MET A 132 -4.61 -7.85 -6.46
N SER A 133 -3.54 -8.35 -7.08
CA SER A 133 -2.48 -7.49 -7.64
C SER A 133 -3.00 -6.51 -8.69
N ALA A 134 -4.01 -6.91 -9.48
CA ALA A 134 -4.63 -6.03 -10.46
C ALA A 134 -5.44 -4.91 -9.78
N PHE A 135 -6.14 -5.18 -8.66
CA PHE A 135 -6.82 -4.15 -7.89
C PHE A 135 -5.82 -3.12 -7.35
N HIS A 136 -4.72 -3.55 -6.73
CA HIS A 136 -3.68 -2.65 -6.24
C HIS A 136 -2.97 -1.87 -7.36
N ALA A 137 -2.83 -2.46 -8.55
CA ALA A 137 -2.32 -1.72 -9.71
C ALA A 137 -3.24 -0.56 -10.10
N THR A 138 -4.57 -0.74 -10.01
CA THR A 138 -5.52 0.35 -10.29
C THR A 138 -5.52 1.45 -9.21
N PHE A 139 -5.23 1.13 -7.95
CA PHE A 139 -4.94 2.13 -6.93
C PHE A 139 -3.78 3.05 -7.37
N SER A 140 -2.67 2.46 -7.82
CA SER A 140 -1.53 3.24 -8.32
C SER A 140 -1.85 4.06 -9.57
N ILE A 141 -2.73 3.56 -10.46
CA ILE A 141 -3.27 4.34 -11.60
C ILE A 141 -4.04 5.56 -11.07
N GLY A 142 -4.83 5.40 -10.00
CA GLY A 142 -5.50 6.51 -9.30
C GLY A 142 -4.51 7.60 -8.87
N GLY A 143 -3.35 7.22 -8.32
CA GLY A 143 -2.27 8.15 -7.98
C GLY A 143 -1.73 8.93 -9.18
N VAL A 144 -1.57 8.27 -10.34
CA VAL A 144 -1.18 8.96 -11.59
C VAL A 144 -2.25 9.94 -12.05
N ILE A 145 -3.53 9.54 -12.02
CA ILE A 145 -4.67 10.43 -12.33
C ILE A 145 -4.64 11.64 -11.41
N ALA A 146 -4.40 11.44 -10.12
CA ALA A 146 -4.32 12.52 -9.13
C ALA A 146 -3.21 13.52 -9.46
N ALA A 147 -2.02 13.06 -9.85
CA ALA A 147 -0.92 13.93 -10.25
C ALA A 147 -1.27 14.79 -11.47
N LEU A 148 -1.91 14.20 -12.49
CA LEU A 148 -2.34 14.91 -13.70
C LEU A 148 -3.47 15.91 -13.39
N VAL A 149 -4.49 15.50 -12.63
CA VAL A 149 -5.61 16.36 -12.22
C VAL A 149 -5.11 17.49 -11.32
N GLY A 150 -4.26 17.19 -10.35
CA GLY A 150 -3.66 18.17 -9.44
C GLY A 150 -2.81 19.20 -10.18
N ALA A 151 -1.94 18.75 -11.10
CA ALA A 151 -1.14 19.63 -11.95
C ALA A 151 -2.03 20.56 -12.79
N ARG A 152 -3.10 19.99 -13.42
CA ARG A 152 -4.03 20.77 -14.25
C ARG A 152 -4.83 21.78 -13.44
N ALA A 153 -5.35 21.38 -12.27
CA ALA A 153 -6.08 22.28 -11.38
C ALA A 153 -5.19 23.46 -10.92
N THR A 154 -3.97 23.15 -10.51
CA THR A 154 -2.98 24.18 -10.10
C THR A 154 -2.62 25.12 -11.27
N SER A 155 -2.42 24.59 -12.48
CA SER A 155 -2.17 25.39 -13.68
C SER A 155 -3.36 26.29 -14.05
N ALA A 156 -4.58 25.90 -13.70
CA ALA A 156 -5.80 26.69 -13.86
C ALA A 156 -6.02 27.71 -12.73
N GLY A 157 -5.08 27.83 -11.78
CA GLY A 157 -5.16 28.77 -10.66
C GLY A 157 -6.10 28.36 -9.54
N MET A 158 -6.56 27.09 -9.53
CA MET A 158 -7.47 26.59 -8.49
C MET A 158 -6.75 26.48 -7.15
N SER A 159 -7.43 26.89 -6.09
CA SER A 159 -6.96 26.69 -4.71
C SER A 159 -7.03 25.21 -4.29
N PRO A 160 -6.27 24.79 -3.24
CA PRO A 160 -6.42 23.47 -2.67
C PRO A 160 -7.84 23.14 -2.22
N ALA A 161 -8.58 24.11 -1.67
CA ALA A 161 -9.97 23.94 -1.25
C ALA A 161 -10.91 23.61 -2.42
N GLU A 162 -10.77 24.32 -3.54
CA GLU A 162 -11.54 24.07 -4.76
C GLU A 162 -11.18 22.72 -5.36
N THR A 163 -9.87 22.43 -5.50
CA THR A 163 -9.39 21.17 -6.09
C THR A 163 -9.88 19.96 -5.28
N LEU A 164 -9.64 19.96 -3.97
CA LEU A 164 -10.02 18.85 -3.09
C LEU A 164 -11.54 18.79 -2.87
N GLY A 165 -12.23 19.94 -2.85
CA GLY A 165 -13.69 19.98 -2.73
C GLY A 165 -14.41 19.41 -3.95
N ILE A 166 -14.01 19.80 -5.16
CA ILE A 166 -14.56 19.26 -6.42
C ILE A 166 -14.26 17.76 -6.52
N ALA A 167 -13.01 17.37 -6.22
CA ALA A 167 -12.63 15.96 -6.23
C ALA A 167 -13.43 15.13 -5.22
N GLY A 168 -13.66 15.68 -4.02
CA GLY A 168 -14.51 15.05 -3.01
C GLY A 168 -15.95 14.90 -3.47
N ALA A 169 -16.56 15.94 -4.07
CA ALA A 169 -17.90 15.88 -4.61
C ALA A 169 -18.04 14.83 -5.74
N VAL A 170 -17.10 14.81 -6.66
CA VAL A 170 -17.01 13.80 -7.73
C VAL A 170 -16.81 12.41 -7.13
N GLY A 171 -15.93 12.29 -6.11
CA GLY A 171 -15.66 11.05 -5.42
C GLY A 171 -16.89 10.45 -4.73
N ILE A 172 -17.75 11.28 -4.12
CA ILE A 172 -19.05 10.85 -3.56
C ILE A 172 -19.92 10.19 -4.65
N VAL A 173 -20.02 10.82 -5.81
CA VAL A 173 -20.80 10.26 -6.93
C VAL A 173 -20.18 8.93 -7.39
N ILE A 174 -18.85 8.88 -7.56
CA ILE A 174 -18.14 7.66 -7.96
C ILE A 174 -18.32 6.55 -6.92
N ALA A 175 -18.37 6.87 -5.62
CA ALA A 175 -18.60 5.89 -4.56
C ALA A 175 -20.02 5.31 -4.57
N LEU A 176 -21.03 6.11 -4.93
CA LEU A 176 -22.44 5.70 -4.91
C LEU A 176 -22.87 4.92 -6.15
N VAL A 177 -22.36 5.28 -7.33
CA VAL A 177 -22.78 4.68 -8.61
C VAL A 177 -22.55 3.15 -8.66
N PRO A 178 -21.35 2.60 -8.35
CA PRO A 178 -21.11 1.17 -8.43
C PRO A 178 -21.61 0.39 -7.19
N ALA A 179 -22.13 1.05 -6.16
CA ALA A 179 -22.52 0.43 -4.89
C ALA A 179 -23.49 -0.76 -5.04
N ARG A 180 -24.45 -0.63 -5.97
CA ARG A 180 -25.43 -1.70 -6.25
C ARG A 180 -24.81 -2.93 -6.92
N SER A 181 -23.66 -2.77 -7.56
CA SER A 181 -22.95 -3.83 -8.29
C SER A 181 -22.00 -4.64 -7.40
N LEU A 182 -21.77 -4.23 -6.16
CA LEU A 182 -20.97 -4.98 -5.21
C LEU A 182 -21.66 -6.31 -4.84
N LEU A 183 -20.86 -7.36 -4.64
CA LEU A 183 -21.35 -8.66 -4.20
C LEU A 183 -22.02 -8.52 -2.83
N ALA A 184 -23.18 -9.16 -2.68
CA ALA A 184 -23.75 -9.33 -1.35
C ALA A 184 -22.85 -10.29 -0.58
N SER A 185 -22.20 -9.79 0.47
CA SER A 185 -21.60 -10.65 1.49
C SER A 185 -22.71 -11.07 2.41
N THR A 186 -22.96 -12.38 2.54
CA THR A 186 -23.69 -12.87 3.72
C THR A 186 -22.88 -12.43 4.95
N PRO A 187 -23.52 -11.85 5.98
CA PRO A 187 -22.84 -11.62 7.24
C PRO A 187 -22.19 -12.94 7.63
N THR A 188 -20.89 -12.94 7.77
CA THR A 188 -20.17 -14.14 8.14
C THR A 188 -20.53 -14.40 9.58
N ASP A 189 -21.01 -15.62 9.90
CA ASP A 189 -21.12 -16.06 11.29
C ASP A 189 -19.80 -15.72 12.01
N PRO A 190 -19.84 -15.20 13.26
CA PRO A 190 -18.64 -14.82 14.01
C PRO A 190 -17.58 -15.93 14.11
N ALA A 191 -17.94 -17.17 13.78
CA ALA A 191 -17.09 -18.35 13.75
C ALA A 191 -16.14 -18.44 12.53
N SER A 192 -16.25 -17.58 11.51
CA SER A 192 -15.45 -17.65 10.28
C SER A 192 -14.48 -16.50 10.07
N SER A 193 -14.16 -15.73 11.10
CA SER A 193 -13.00 -14.84 11.10
C SER A 193 -11.72 -15.65 10.94
N PRO A 194 -10.72 -15.21 10.14
CA PRO A 194 -9.45 -15.92 10.01
C PRO A 194 -8.69 -16.11 11.34
N GLU A 195 -9.18 -15.51 12.42
CA GLU A 195 -8.64 -15.64 13.78
C GLU A 195 -9.25 -16.80 14.59
N SER A 196 -10.27 -17.48 14.07
CA SER A 196 -10.97 -18.55 14.80
C SER A 196 -11.25 -19.79 13.96
N VAL A 197 -10.22 -20.33 13.30
CA VAL A 197 -10.22 -21.77 12.99
C VAL A 197 -9.46 -22.47 14.12
N VAL A 198 -10.07 -22.47 15.30
CA VAL A 198 -9.83 -23.52 16.29
C VAL A 198 -11.14 -24.28 16.37
N VAL A 199 -11.23 -25.38 15.65
CA VAL A 199 -12.20 -26.43 15.93
C VAL A 199 -11.79 -27.00 17.30
N GLU A 200 -12.48 -26.57 18.36
CA GLU A 200 -12.42 -27.25 19.64
C GLU A 200 -13.15 -28.58 19.50
N SER A 201 -12.40 -29.64 19.27
CA SER A 201 -12.85 -30.99 19.67
C SER A 201 -12.72 -31.08 21.19
N PRO A 202 -13.77 -31.54 21.92
CA PRO A 202 -13.69 -31.69 23.37
C PRO A 202 -12.75 -32.88 23.68
N GLY A 203 -11.54 -32.62 24.11
CA GLY A 203 -10.70 -33.68 24.63
C GLY A 203 -9.19 -33.49 24.60
N GLU A 204 -8.63 -32.54 23.88
CA GLU A 204 -7.17 -32.32 23.92
C GLU A 204 -6.83 -30.89 24.30
N GLN A 205 -6.57 -30.68 25.58
CA GLN A 205 -5.79 -29.53 26.06
C GLN A 205 -4.35 -29.69 25.55
N VAL A 206 -4.13 -29.43 24.25
CA VAL A 206 -2.78 -29.21 23.74
C VAL A 206 -2.31 -27.87 24.29
N ALA A 207 -1.44 -27.95 25.30
CA ALA A 207 -0.73 -26.81 25.84
C ALA A 207 -0.31 -25.88 24.70
N ARG A 208 -0.79 -24.63 24.69
CA ARG A 208 -0.35 -23.56 23.79
C ARG A 208 1.17 -23.43 23.97
N ARG A 209 1.93 -24.22 23.21
CA ARG A 209 3.37 -23.97 23.05
C ARG A 209 3.46 -22.56 22.48
N ARG A 210 3.97 -21.62 23.29
CA ARG A 210 4.47 -20.34 22.81
C ARG A 210 5.53 -20.64 21.77
N THR A 211 5.13 -20.77 20.50
CA THR A 211 6.07 -20.93 19.40
C THR A 211 6.89 -19.66 19.31
N VAL A 212 8.16 -19.79 19.63
CA VAL A 212 9.11 -18.68 19.49
C VAL A 212 9.11 -18.26 18.02
N VAL A 213 8.74 -17.01 17.77
CA VAL A 213 8.69 -16.46 16.40
C VAL A 213 10.08 -16.56 15.79
N PRO A 214 10.27 -17.21 14.64
CA PRO A 214 11.59 -17.38 14.04
C PRO A 214 12.30 -16.04 13.84
N ARG A 215 13.58 -15.96 14.13
CA ARG A 215 14.41 -14.74 13.94
C ARG A 215 14.28 -14.18 12.51
N ARG A 216 14.09 -15.07 11.53
CA ARG A 216 13.86 -14.70 10.14
C ARG A 216 12.67 -13.75 9.97
N ILE A 217 11.56 -13.96 10.68
CA ILE A 217 10.35 -13.11 10.60
C ILE A 217 10.66 -11.69 11.07
N TRP A 218 11.44 -11.51 12.14
CA TRP A 218 11.83 -10.19 12.63
C TRP A 218 12.76 -9.45 11.66
N ILE A 219 13.65 -10.19 10.97
CA ILE A 219 14.50 -9.59 9.92
C ILE A 219 13.65 -9.17 8.73
N LEU A 220 12.69 -10.00 8.27
CA LEU A 220 11.77 -9.64 7.21
C LEU A 220 10.90 -8.44 7.59
N ALA A 221 10.45 -8.37 8.84
CA ALA A 221 9.68 -7.25 9.37
C ALA A 221 10.50 -5.95 9.41
N ALA A 222 11.76 -6.01 9.81
CA ALA A 222 12.66 -4.85 9.78
C ALA A 222 12.92 -4.37 8.34
N LEU A 223 13.11 -5.29 7.39
CA LEU A 223 13.26 -4.94 5.98
C LEU A 223 11.98 -4.35 5.38
N ALA A 224 10.80 -4.87 5.77
CA ALA A 224 9.52 -4.30 5.37
C ALA A 224 9.33 -2.89 5.93
N LEU A 225 9.68 -2.67 7.21
CA LEU A 225 9.68 -1.35 7.82
C LEU A 225 10.57 -0.37 7.04
N MET A 226 11.80 -0.77 6.69
CA MET A 226 12.72 0.08 5.91
C MET A 226 12.15 0.41 4.52
N CYS A 227 11.65 -0.57 3.78
CA CYS A 227 11.11 -0.37 2.43
C CYS A 227 9.84 0.50 2.47
N MET A 228 8.91 0.21 3.39
CA MET A 228 7.66 0.96 3.50
C MET A 228 7.87 2.36 4.08
N LEU A 229 8.89 2.57 4.95
CA LEU A 229 9.31 3.91 5.34
C LEU A 229 9.74 4.74 4.12
N CYS A 230 10.54 4.16 3.23
CA CYS A 230 10.95 4.84 1.99
C CYS A 230 9.76 5.15 1.08
N GLU A 231 8.77 4.25 1.01
CA GLU A 231 7.52 4.46 0.28
C GLU A 231 6.72 5.63 0.86
N GLY A 232 6.56 5.69 2.19
CA GLY A 232 5.90 6.80 2.89
C GLY A 232 6.60 8.14 2.64
N VAL A 233 7.94 8.16 2.69
CA VAL A 233 8.73 9.35 2.36
C VAL A 233 8.45 9.85 0.95
N ALA A 234 8.43 8.95 -0.05
CA ALA A 234 8.16 9.35 -1.43
C ALA A 234 6.75 9.91 -1.62
N ASN A 235 5.77 9.30 -0.97
CA ASN A 235 4.38 9.76 -1.03
C ASN A 235 4.25 11.20 -0.56
N ASP A 236 4.77 11.53 0.62
CA ASP A 236 4.49 12.81 1.26
C ASP A 236 5.48 13.93 0.86
N TRP A 237 6.71 13.58 0.47
CA TRP A 237 7.77 14.58 0.27
C TRP A 237 8.19 14.79 -1.17
N SER A 238 7.78 13.96 -2.13
CA SER A 238 8.25 14.09 -3.52
C SER A 238 7.79 15.39 -4.19
N ALA A 239 6.52 15.74 -4.07
CA ALA A 239 6.01 17.00 -4.63
C ALA A 239 6.54 18.22 -3.86
N LEU A 240 6.71 18.10 -2.53
CA LEU A 240 7.20 19.16 -1.67
C LEU A 240 8.67 19.48 -1.97
N GLU A 241 9.50 18.46 -2.16
CA GLU A 241 10.91 18.60 -2.54
C GLU A 241 11.04 19.35 -3.86
N ALA A 242 10.33 18.91 -4.90
CA ALA A 242 10.39 19.53 -6.21
C ALA A 242 9.98 21.01 -6.16
N LYS A 243 8.99 21.38 -5.35
CA LYS A 243 8.55 22.76 -5.17
C LYS A 243 9.54 23.59 -4.34
N ASN A 244 9.94 23.11 -3.16
CA ASN A 244 10.61 23.93 -2.15
C ASN A 244 12.14 23.94 -2.32
N ILE A 245 12.73 22.90 -2.89
CA ILE A 245 14.19 22.82 -3.13
C ILE A 245 14.54 23.28 -4.54
N LEU A 246 13.78 22.84 -5.55
CA LEU A 246 14.09 23.16 -6.95
C LEU A 246 13.30 24.39 -7.46
N GLY A 247 12.42 24.98 -6.65
CA GLY A 247 11.61 26.12 -7.06
C GLY A 247 10.64 25.82 -8.21
N ALA A 248 10.29 24.54 -8.41
CA ALA A 248 9.41 24.15 -9.50
C ALA A 248 8.01 24.77 -9.33
N PRO A 249 7.37 25.21 -10.44
CA PRO A 249 5.97 25.59 -10.40
C PRO A 249 5.14 24.45 -9.79
N ALA A 250 4.11 24.79 -8.99
CA ALA A 250 3.34 23.79 -8.24
C ALA A 250 2.74 22.68 -9.14
N ALA A 251 2.34 23.04 -10.37
CA ALA A 251 1.88 22.05 -11.36
C ALA A 251 2.99 21.06 -11.76
N THR A 252 4.21 21.55 -11.97
CA THR A 252 5.37 20.71 -12.33
C THR A 252 5.82 19.87 -11.13
N ALA A 253 5.75 20.40 -9.91
CA ALA A 253 6.08 19.69 -8.68
C ALA A 253 5.19 18.45 -8.47
N SER A 254 3.92 18.50 -8.85
CA SER A 254 3.00 17.35 -8.79
C SER A 254 3.46 16.16 -9.63
N TYR A 255 4.26 16.40 -10.69
CA TYR A 255 4.81 15.31 -11.51
C TYR A 255 5.88 14.50 -10.78
N ALA A 256 6.50 15.00 -9.71
CA ALA A 256 7.44 14.22 -8.91
C ALA A 256 6.72 13.01 -8.26
N TYR A 257 5.58 13.24 -7.64
CA TYR A 257 4.72 12.16 -7.16
C TYR A 257 4.18 11.30 -8.31
N GLY A 258 3.74 11.93 -9.40
CA GLY A 258 3.18 11.23 -10.56
C GLY A 258 4.15 10.25 -11.22
N THR A 259 5.41 10.65 -11.43
CA THR A 259 6.45 9.78 -12.03
C THR A 259 6.79 8.62 -11.12
N TYR A 260 6.91 8.86 -9.81
CA TYR A 260 7.08 7.82 -8.81
C TYR A 260 5.91 6.82 -8.85
N ALA A 261 4.66 7.29 -8.77
CA ALA A 261 3.48 6.44 -8.76
C ALA A 261 3.33 5.62 -10.06
N ALA A 262 3.61 6.24 -11.22
CA ALA A 262 3.55 5.58 -12.52
C ALA A 262 4.58 4.44 -12.64
N THR A 263 5.83 4.72 -12.28
CA THR A 263 6.90 3.71 -12.37
C THR A 263 6.75 2.61 -11.33
N MET A 264 6.24 2.93 -10.13
CA MET A 264 5.85 1.95 -9.13
C MET A 264 4.78 1.01 -9.68
N THR A 265 3.76 1.53 -10.38
CA THR A 265 2.71 0.73 -11.03
C THR A 265 3.30 -0.22 -12.07
N ILE A 266 4.11 0.32 -12.98
CA ILE A 266 4.77 -0.47 -14.03
C ILE A 266 5.61 -1.58 -13.41
N GLY A 267 6.41 -1.24 -12.41
CA GLY A 267 7.25 -2.20 -11.72
C GLY A 267 6.45 -3.29 -11.00
N ARG A 268 5.34 -2.96 -10.34
CA ARG A 268 4.44 -3.95 -9.70
C ARG A 268 3.84 -4.93 -10.71
N LEU A 269 3.44 -4.46 -11.89
CA LEU A 269 2.93 -5.33 -12.97
C LEU A 269 3.99 -6.28 -13.51
N LEU A 270 5.26 -5.91 -13.45
CA LEU A 270 6.39 -6.71 -13.92
C LEU A 270 7.02 -7.58 -12.82
N ALA A 271 6.81 -7.23 -11.55
CA ALA A 271 7.49 -7.84 -10.40
C ALA A 271 7.37 -9.36 -10.35
N ASP A 272 6.18 -9.91 -10.63
CA ASP A 272 5.96 -11.36 -10.63
C ASP A 272 6.73 -12.07 -11.74
N ARG A 273 6.83 -11.46 -12.95
CA ARG A 273 7.62 -12.02 -14.05
C ARG A 273 9.11 -12.02 -13.72
N VAL A 274 9.59 -10.92 -13.16
CA VAL A 274 10.99 -10.77 -12.75
C VAL A 274 11.32 -11.74 -11.61
N SER A 275 10.44 -11.85 -10.62
CA SER A 275 10.62 -12.76 -9.48
C SER A 275 10.66 -14.23 -9.90
N ARG A 276 9.80 -14.64 -10.86
CA ARG A 276 9.86 -16.01 -11.41
C ARG A 276 11.17 -16.32 -12.14
N ARG A 277 11.74 -15.33 -12.83
CA ARG A 277 12.97 -15.53 -13.62
C ARG A 277 14.25 -15.45 -12.80
N PHE A 278 14.32 -14.52 -11.84
CA PHE A 278 15.56 -14.19 -11.13
C PHE A 278 15.51 -14.52 -9.65
N GLY A 279 14.34 -14.89 -9.14
CA GLY A 279 14.08 -15.20 -7.74
C GLY A 279 13.82 -13.97 -6.86
N PRO A 280 13.17 -14.16 -5.70
CA PRO A 280 12.76 -13.08 -4.80
C PRO A 280 13.95 -12.30 -4.20
N ALA A 281 15.06 -12.98 -3.93
CA ALA A 281 16.27 -12.35 -3.41
C ALA A 281 16.92 -11.37 -4.41
N ALA A 282 16.84 -11.67 -5.71
CA ALA A 282 17.34 -10.77 -6.76
C ALA A 282 16.43 -9.55 -6.88
N VAL A 283 15.10 -9.73 -6.83
CA VAL A 283 14.13 -8.62 -6.86
C VAL A 283 14.38 -7.65 -5.71
N LEU A 284 14.51 -8.15 -4.49
CA LEU A 284 14.79 -7.28 -3.34
C LEU A 284 16.17 -6.61 -3.46
N ARG A 285 17.22 -7.36 -3.83
CA ARG A 285 18.59 -6.82 -3.91
C ARG A 285 18.71 -5.72 -4.95
N TYR A 286 18.37 -6.02 -6.18
CA TYR A 286 18.52 -5.07 -7.28
C TYR A 286 17.46 -3.98 -7.25
N GLY A 287 16.23 -4.31 -6.81
CA GLY A 287 15.17 -3.34 -6.63
C GLY A 287 15.53 -2.28 -5.57
N ALA A 288 15.95 -2.71 -4.38
CA ALA A 288 16.36 -1.78 -3.34
C ALA A 288 17.61 -0.98 -3.74
N ALA A 289 18.61 -1.61 -4.39
CA ALA A 289 19.77 -0.88 -4.91
C ALA A 289 19.38 0.18 -5.95
N THR A 290 18.49 -0.14 -6.89
CA THR A 290 17.95 0.81 -7.87
C THR A 290 17.19 1.94 -7.18
N GLY A 291 16.37 1.62 -6.16
CA GLY A 291 15.69 2.63 -5.36
C GLY A 291 16.66 3.57 -4.62
N ALA A 292 17.74 3.02 -4.03
CA ALA A 292 18.78 3.83 -3.39
C ALA A 292 19.46 4.79 -4.39
N VAL A 293 19.77 4.33 -5.61
CA VAL A 293 20.31 5.19 -6.68
C VAL A 293 19.31 6.31 -6.99
N GLY A 294 18.02 5.98 -7.16
CA GLY A 294 16.98 6.98 -7.42
C GLY A 294 16.92 8.08 -6.36
N LEU A 295 16.90 7.71 -5.06
CA LEU A 295 16.89 8.68 -3.96
C LEU A 295 18.21 9.48 -3.87
N THR A 296 19.34 8.87 -4.20
CA THR A 296 20.63 9.59 -4.27
C THR A 296 20.60 10.64 -5.39
N ILE A 297 20.02 10.31 -6.55
CA ILE A 297 19.82 11.28 -7.63
C ILE A 297 18.96 12.44 -7.13
N VAL A 298 17.82 12.17 -6.46
CA VAL A 298 16.94 13.21 -5.91
C VAL A 298 17.69 14.09 -4.90
N ALA A 299 18.45 13.48 -3.97
CA ALA A 299 19.15 14.21 -2.93
C ALA A 299 20.18 15.24 -3.46
N PHE A 300 20.79 14.95 -4.61
CA PHE A 300 21.86 15.78 -5.18
C PHE A 300 21.49 16.48 -6.49
N SER A 301 20.26 16.28 -6.99
CA SER A 301 19.83 16.86 -8.26
C SER A 301 19.65 18.39 -8.16
N PRO A 302 20.30 19.19 -9.03
CA PRO A 302 20.05 20.60 -9.12
C PRO A 302 18.92 20.96 -10.11
N TRP A 303 18.37 19.98 -10.84
CA TRP A 303 17.41 20.19 -11.93
C TRP A 303 16.16 19.34 -11.76
N ILE A 304 15.01 19.94 -12.01
CA ILE A 304 13.71 19.27 -11.89
C ILE A 304 13.64 17.96 -12.74
N TRP A 305 14.15 17.98 -13.98
CA TRP A 305 14.09 16.81 -14.86
C TRP A 305 14.90 15.64 -14.32
N LEU A 306 16.06 15.90 -13.73
CA LEU A 306 16.89 14.87 -13.14
C LEU A 306 16.23 14.31 -11.86
N THR A 307 15.58 15.18 -11.09
CA THR A 307 14.78 14.76 -9.90
C THR A 307 13.61 13.89 -10.31
N LEU A 308 12.88 14.23 -11.38
CA LEU A 308 11.78 13.39 -11.89
C LEU A 308 12.30 12.00 -12.33
N ILE A 309 13.47 11.95 -12.96
CA ILE A 309 14.15 10.68 -13.29
C ILE A 309 14.51 9.93 -12.00
N GLY A 310 15.04 10.61 -10.99
CA GLY A 310 15.35 10.02 -9.69
C GLY A 310 14.13 9.38 -9.04
N TRP A 311 13.00 10.08 -8.99
CA TRP A 311 11.73 9.55 -8.49
C TRP A 311 11.19 8.39 -9.33
N ALA A 312 11.34 8.44 -10.65
CA ALA A 312 10.98 7.33 -11.53
C ALA A 312 11.83 6.07 -11.27
N VAL A 313 13.15 6.24 -11.14
CA VAL A 313 14.09 5.15 -10.82
C VAL A 313 13.80 4.56 -9.45
N PHE A 314 13.51 5.41 -8.45
CA PHE A 314 13.11 4.98 -7.12
C PHE A 314 11.83 4.14 -7.14
N GLY A 315 10.76 4.64 -7.80
CA GLY A 315 9.48 3.94 -7.88
C GLY A 315 9.61 2.56 -8.54
N LEU A 316 10.33 2.49 -9.66
CA LEU A 316 10.60 1.22 -10.35
C LEU A 316 11.36 0.25 -9.43
N GLY A 317 12.40 0.74 -8.75
CA GLY A 317 13.24 -0.08 -7.87
C GLY A 317 12.47 -0.65 -6.67
N LEU A 318 11.68 0.19 -5.99
CA LEU A 318 10.96 -0.22 -4.77
C LEU A 318 9.77 -1.14 -5.05
N SER A 319 9.21 -1.09 -6.25
CA SER A 319 7.92 -1.69 -6.63
C SER A 319 7.75 -3.17 -6.27
N GLY A 320 8.81 -3.96 -6.39
CA GLY A 320 8.79 -5.41 -6.11
C GLY A 320 9.24 -5.77 -4.70
N CYS A 321 9.83 -4.85 -3.92
CA CYS A 321 10.52 -5.20 -2.68
C CYS A 321 9.55 -5.70 -1.60
N VAL A 322 8.50 -4.94 -1.31
CA VAL A 322 7.53 -5.26 -0.23
C VAL A 322 6.76 -6.56 -0.51
N PRO A 323 6.21 -6.81 -1.72
CA PRO A 323 5.54 -8.07 -2.02
C PRO A 323 6.41 -9.31 -1.80
N GLN A 324 7.72 -9.24 -2.12
CA GLN A 324 8.63 -10.38 -1.88
C GLN A 324 8.86 -10.63 -0.39
N LEU A 325 8.90 -9.59 0.44
CA LEU A 325 9.04 -9.72 1.89
C LEU A 325 7.79 -10.37 2.52
N PHE A 326 6.60 -9.96 2.10
CA PHE A 326 5.33 -10.54 2.58
C PHE A 326 5.19 -11.99 2.15
N SER A 327 5.51 -12.29 0.89
CA SER A 327 5.53 -13.67 0.38
C SER A 327 6.49 -14.55 1.18
N ALA A 328 7.71 -14.07 1.43
CA ALA A 328 8.70 -14.82 2.22
C ALA A 328 8.25 -15.06 3.67
N ALA A 329 7.54 -14.10 4.28
CA ALA A 329 6.98 -14.26 5.62
C ALA A 329 5.94 -15.38 5.67
N GLY A 330 5.03 -15.42 4.69
CA GLY A 330 4.01 -16.47 4.57
C GLY A 330 4.59 -17.87 4.35
N HIS A 331 5.70 -17.96 3.63
CA HIS A 331 6.37 -19.26 3.36
C HIS A 331 7.35 -19.71 4.45
N THR A 332 7.64 -18.89 5.46
CA THR A 332 8.60 -19.25 6.51
C THR A 332 8.08 -20.34 7.43
N ASP A 333 6.79 -20.31 7.76
CA ASP A 333 6.08 -21.34 8.55
C ASP A 333 4.64 -21.42 8.04
N PRO A 334 4.28 -22.47 7.27
CA PRO A 334 2.93 -22.60 6.73
C PRO A 334 1.83 -22.67 7.79
N ALA A 335 2.14 -23.21 8.98
CA ALA A 335 1.18 -23.31 10.08
C ALA A 335 0.87 -21.96 10.73
N ALA A 336 1.78 -20.96 10.58
CA ALA A 336 1.65 -19.62 11.12
C ALA A 336 1.72 -18.53 10.04
N ALA A 337 1.42 -18.88 8.78
CA ALA A 337 1.61 -18.01 7.62
C ALA A 337 0.90 -16.65 7.79
N GLY A 338 -0.38 -16.65 8.15
CA GLY A 338 -1.16 -15.42 8.37
C GLY A 338 -0.59 -14.54 9.47
N ALA A 339 -0.23 -15.13 10.63
CA ALA A 339 0.37 -14.40 11.74
C ALA A 339 1.74 -13.82 11.39
N ASN A 340 2.54 -14.53 10.59
CA ASN A 340 3.85 -14.06 10.15
C ASN A 340 3.73 -12.91 9.16
N VAL A 341 2.83 -13.00 8.18
CA VAL A 341 2.55 -11.91 7.24
C VAL A 341 2.01 -10.69 7.99
N SER A 342 1.09 -10.86 8.94
CA SER A 342 0.54 -9.78 9.75
C SER A 342 1.61 -9.04 10.56
N ARG A 343 2.59 -9.76 11.16
CA ARG A 343 3.70 -9.13 11.89
C ARG A 343 4.59 -8.31 10.97
N VAL A 344 4.94 -8.86 9.81
CA VAL A 344 5.80 -8.18 8.83
C VAL A 344 5.09 -6.97 8.24
N ALA A 345 3.81 -7.09 7.88
CA ALA A 345 3.01 -5.98 7.38
C ALA A 345 2.81 -4.91 8.46
N GLY A 346 2.49 -5.29 9.70
CA GLY A 346 2.29 -4.34 10.81
C GLY A 346 3.52 -3.47 11.07
N LEU A 347 4.73 -4.06 11.13
CA LEU A 347 5.97 -3.29 11.22
C LEU A 347 6.21 -2.44 9.98
N GLY A 348 5.91 -2.97 8.79
CA GLY A 348 6.00 -2.22 7.53
C GLY A 348 5.15 -0.95 7.56
N TYR A 349 3.89 -1.06 7.96
CA TYR A 349 2.99 0.09 8.10
C TYR A 349 3.48 1.11 9.14
N LEU A 350 4.08 0.66 10.26
CA LEU A 350 4.72 1.58 11.20
C LEU A 350 5.86 2.36 10.52
N GLY A 351 6.63 1.72 9.65
CA GLY A 351 7.65 2.40 8.84
C GLY A 351 7.04 3.46 7.93
N MET A 352 5.97 3.11 7.21
CA MET A 352 5.26 4.04 6.32
C MET A 352 4.75 5.28 7.06
N LEU A 353 4.22 5.11 8.27
CA LEU A 353 3.74 6.21 9.10
C LEU A 353 4.89 7.04 9.72
N ALA A 354 5.98 6.39 10.09
CA ALA A 354 7.13 7.05 10.72
C ALA A 354 7.98 7.83 9.72
N GLY A 355 8.00 7.42 8.44
CA GLY A 355 8.84 8.01 7.40
C GLY A 355 8.66 9.52 7.26
N PRO A 356 7.44 10.01 7.02
CA PRO A 356 7.15 11.45 6.89
C PRO A 356 7.57 12.27 8.12
N ALA A 357 7.28 11.78 9.32
CA ALA A 357 7.64 12.47 10.56
C ALA A 357 9.16 12.54 10.72
N LEU A 358 9.85 11.44 10.45
CA LEU A 358 11.31 11.37 10.56
C LEU A 358 11.99 12.35 9.61
N ILE A 359 11.58 12.38 8.34
CA ILE A 359 12.06 13.36 7.36
C ILE A 359 11.77 14.78 7.84
N GLY A 360 10.52 15.08 8.24
CA GLY A 360 10.14 16.39 8.74
C GLY A 360 10.99 16.86 9.91
N TRP A 361 11.34 15.99 10.85
CA TRP A 361 12.23 16.34 11.97
C TRP A 361 13.69 16.53 11.55
N MET A 362 14.17 15.75 10.59
CA MET A 362 15.53 15.91 10.05
C MET A 362 15.72 17.24 9.34
N THR A 363 14.66 17.86 8.79
CA THR A 363 14.77 19.19 8.17
C THR A 363 15.17 20.32 9.13
N ARG A 364 15.14 20.07 10.45
CA ARG A 364 15.65 21.02 11.46
C ARG A 364 17.18 21.14 11.45
N VAL A 365 17.86 20.13 10.96
CA VAL A 365 19.34 20.03 11.01
C VAL A 365 19.99 19.97 9.63
N MET A 366 19.22 19.67 8.58
CA MET A 366 19.73 19.61 7.20
C MET A 366 18.66 19.99 6.19
N GLY A 367 19.04 20.34 4.97
CA GLY A 367 18.09 20.60 3.88
C GLY A 367 17.24 19.39 3.53
N LEU A 368 15.98 19.60 3.13
CA LEU A 368 15.00 18.56 2.83
C LEU A 368 15.54 17.52 1.83
N ASN A 369 16.21 17.95 0.76
CA ASN A 369 16.80 17.05 -0.23
C ASN A 369 17.83 16.07 0.38
N HIS A 370 18.67 16.55 1.31
CA HIS A 370 19.68 15.72 1.97
C HIS A 370 19.08 14.70 2.95
N THR A 371 17.87 14.94 3.45
CA THR A 371 17.20 13.97 4.32
C THR A 371 16.91 12.65 3.60
N PHE A 372 16.79 12.66 2.28
CA PHE A 372 16.58 11.45 1.45
C PHE A 372 17.78 10.49 1.43
N LEU A 373 18.94 10.92 1.93
CA LEU A 373 20.08 10.02 2.12
C LEU A 373 19.80 8.94 3.18
N LEU A 374 18.96 9.23 4.19
CA LEU A 374 18.57 8.23 5.17
C LEU A 374 17.77 7.07 4.52
N PRO A 375 16.63 7.30 3.83
CA PRO A 375 15.95 6.22 3.14
C PRO A 375 16.81 5.56 2.04
N ALA A 376 17.70 6.29 1.37
CA ALA A 376 18.66 5.69 0.44
C ALA A 376 19.59 4.68 1.16
N LEU A 377 20.11 5.04 2.33
CA LEU A 377 20.92 4.14 3.17
C LEU A 377 20.12 2.91 3.62
N LEU A 378 18.86 3.08 4.04
CA LEU A 378 18.00 1.97 4.44
C LEU A 378 17.79 0.98 3.28
N LEU A 379 17.63 1.48 2.04
CA LEU A 379 17.54 0.64 0.85
C LEU A 379 18.86 -0.08 0.54
N VAL A 380 20.01 0.55 0.76
CA VAL A 380 21.31 -0.14 0.64
C VAL A 380 21.39 -1.29 1.65
N VAL A 381 20.98 -1.07 2.90
CA VAL A 381 20.91 -2.13 3.92
C VAL A 381 19.99 -3.25 3.47
N ALA A 382 18.81 -2.93 2.93
CA ALA A 382 17.87 -3.92 2.41
C ALA A 382 18.46 -4.71 1.22
N ALA A 383 19.18 -4.05 0.31
CA ALA A 383 19.85 -4.71 -0.80
C ALA A 383 20.93 -5.69 -0.36
N VAL A 384 21.74 -5.33 0.64
CA VAL A 384 22.77 -6.20 1.24
C VAL A 384 22.11 -7.38 1.95
N ALA A 385 21.06 -7.14 2.74
CA ALA A 385 20.35 -8.15 3.52
C ALA A 385 19.45 -9.07 2.67
N ALA A 386 19.27 -8.80 1.38
CA ALA A 386 18.36 -9.53 0.49
C ALA A 386 18.63 -11.06 0.43
N GLY A 387 19.83 -11.49 0.83
CA GLY A 387 20.17 -12.91 0.94
C GLY A 387 19.25 -13.71 1.87
N ILE A 388 18.56 -13.05 2.82
CA ILE A 388 17.59 -13.67 3.73
C ILE A 388 16.40 -14.31 2.99
N LEU A 389 16.10 -13.85 1.76
CA LEU A 389 15.05 -14.40 0.92
C LEU A 389 15.47 -15.70 0.20
N ARG A 390 16.76 -16.04 0.20
CA ARG A 390 17.20 -17.35 -0.29
C ARG A 390 16.72 -18.41 0.71
N THR A 391 15.73 -19.18 0.32
CA THR A 391 15.43 -20.45 0.99
C THR A 391 16.63 -21.33 0.75
N GLY A 392 17.19 -21.93 1.81
CA GLY A 392 18.24 -22.94 1.67
C GLY A 392 17.80 -23.93 0.60
N SER A 393 18.73 -24.36 -0.24
CA SER A 393 18.54 -25.17 -1.44
C SER A 393 17.76 -26.47 -1.19
N GLY A 394 16.47 -26.36 -0.95
CA GLY A 394 15.48 -27.40 -1.17
C GLY A 394 15.07 -27.31 -2.63
N ARG A 395 15.58 -28.25 -3.44
CA ARG A 395 15.12 -28.48 -4.81
C ARG A 395 13.61 -28.35 -4.87
N TRP A 396 13.11 -27.42 -5.69
CA TRP A 396 11.84 -27.60 -6.33
C TRP A 396 12.01 -28.83 -7.23
N SER A 397 11.78 -30.03 -6.69
CA SER A 397 11.50 -31.18 -7.52
C SER A 397 10.15 -30.88 -8.16
N GLU A 398 10.15 -30.48 -9.43
CA GLU A 398 8.97 -30.67 -10.26
C GLU A 398 8.54 -32.12 -10.05
N PRO A 399 7.23 -32.41 -9.87
CA PRO A 399 6.76 -33.79 -9.98
C PRO A 399 7.20 -34.24 -11.36
N GLY A 400 8.08 -35.23 -11.41
CA GLY A 400 8.55 -35.82 -12.66
C GLY A 400 7.35 -36.21 -13.52
N PRO A 401 7.41 -36.11 -14.86
CA PRO A 401 6.37 -36.56 -15.75
C PRO A 401 6.34 -38.10 -15.66
N GLY A 402 5.53 -38.68 -14.75
CA GLY A 402 5.48 -40.12 -14.60
C GLY A 402 4.73 -40.66 -13.39
N SER A 403 4.08 -39.87 -12.56
CA SER A 403 3.14 -40.40 -11.57
C SER A 403 1.71 -40.35 -12.10
N ASP A 404 1.40 -41.24 -13.03
CA ASP A 404 0.03 -41.50 -13.47
C ASP A 404 -0.76 -42.15 -12.30
N PRO A 405 -1.88 -41.55 -11.83
CA PRO A 405 -2.66 -42.14 -10.72
C PRO A 405 -3.27 -43.48 -11.03
N LYS A 406 -3.14 -43.97 -12.27
CA LYS A 406 -3.70 -45.26 -12.71
C LYS A 406 -2.82 -46.47 -12.38
N SER A 407 -1.53 -46.30 -12.05
CA SER A 407 -0.66 -47.42 -11.73
C SER A 407 -0.74 -47.90 -10.27
N ALA A 408 -1.36 -47.11 -9.38
CA ALA A 408 -1.55 -47.49 -7.97
C ALA A 408 -2.75 -48.40 -7.74
N SER A 409 -3.76 -48.42 -8.64
CA SER A 409 -4.95 -49.27 -8.47
C SER A 409 -4.79 -50.68 -9.01
N GLU A 410 -3.86 -50.94 -9.93
CA GLU A 410 -3.63 -52.29 -10.46
C GLU A 410 -2.72 -53.15 -9.59
N SER A 411 -1.85 -52.57 -8.79
CA SER A 411 -0.98 -53.34 -7.88
C SER A 411 -1.67 -53.75 -6.57
N GLU A 412 -2.80 -53.16 -6.22
CA GLU A 412 -3.58 -53.50 -5.01
C GLU A 412 -4.63 -54.57 -5.26
N LEU A 413 -5.07 -54.74 -6.50
CA LEU A 413 -5.99 -55.82 -6.90
C LEU A 413 -5.30 -57.16 -7.10
N ALA A 414 -3.97 -57.21 -7.27
CA ALA A 414 -3.19 -58.43 -7.45
C ALA A 414 -2.73 -59.10 -6.13
N ARG A 415 -3.09 -58.55 -4.95
CA ARG A 415 -2.67 -59.06 -3.63
C ARG A 415 -3.83 -59.42 -2.70
N ARG A 416 -4.97 -59.88 -3.22
CA ARG A 416 -5.96 -60.56 -2.38
C ARG A 416 -5.99 -62.04 -2.73
N PRO A 417 -5.83 -62.92 -1.70
CA PRO A 417 -5.86 -64.36 -1.87
C PRO A 417 -7.25 -64.88 -2.25
#